data_8191d99d004dae739ea0e6d38349561e
#
_entry.id   8191d99d004dae739ea0e6d38349561e
#
_cell.length_a   1.000
_cell.length_b   1.000
_cell.length_c   1.000
_cell.angle_alpha   90.00
_cell.angle_beta   90.00
_cell.angle_gamma   90.00
#
_symmetry.space_group_name_H-M   'P 1'
#
loop_
_entity.id
_entity.type
_entity.pdbx_description
1 polymer ?
#
loop_
_entity_poly.entity_id
_entity_poly.type
_entity_poly.pdbx_seq_one_letter_code
_entity_poly.pdbx_strand_id
1 'polypeptide(L)'
;MTQEEPKHLFGSGHTACAGCGQAIAARLVVDVTGKNTIIANNTGCLEVFSTKYPESAWGVPWIHSLFENAAAVASGIEAALKYLGIKDKITVISQAGDGGTADIGLQALSGMWERGHDIISICYDNEAYM
;
A
#
# COMPACT_ATOMS: atom_id res chain seq x y z
N MET A 1 4.18 31.00 6.91
CA MET A 1 5.07 29.85 7.10
C MET A 1 4.80 28.91 5.91
N THR A 2 5.67 28.93 4.91
CA THR A 2 5.64 27.96 3.81
C THR A 2 6.09 26.64 4.41
N GLN A 3 5.14 25.70 4.58
CA GLN A 3 5.52 24.33 4.89
C GLN A 3 6.28 23.79 3.68
N GLU A 4 7.56 23.51 3.83
CA GLU A 4 8.30 22.76 2.83
C GLU A 4 7.57 21.41 2.63
N GLU A 5 7.29 21.07 1.38
CA GLU A 5 6.73 19.74 1.08
C GLU A 5 7.68 18.68 1.65
N PRO A 6 7.15 17.61 2.29
CA PRO A 6 8.01 16.58 2.86
C PRO A 6 8.87 15.96 1.75
N LYS A 7 10.17 15.81 2.03
CA LYS A 7 11.15 15.26 1.07
C LYS A 7 10.77 13.84 0.60
N HIS A 8 10.05 13.10 1.44
CA HIS A 8 9.58 11.74 1.15
C HIS A 8 8.14 11.57 1.61
N LEU A 9 7.36 10.83 0.81
CA LEU A 9 5.97 10.49 1.12
C LEU A 9 5.84 9.29 2.09
N PHE A 10 6.95 8.65 2.42
CA PHE A 10 7.07 7.71 3.53
C PHE A 10 8.04 8.31 4.55
N GLY A 11 7.48 8.86 5.61
CA GLY A 11 8.20 9.64 6.61
C GLY A 11 9.11 8.80 7.49
N SER A 12 9.99 9.49 8.21
CA SER A 12 10.78 8.91 9.31
C SER A 12 9.92 8.80 10.58
N GLY A 13 10.41 8.04 11.56
CA GLY A 13 9.72 7.85 12.84
C GLY A 13 8.94 6.53 12.95
N HIS A 14 8.88 5.74 11.88
CA HIS A 14 8.36 4.38 11.93
C HIS A 14 9.26 3.45 12.75
N THR A 15 8.70 2.34 13.22
CA THR A 15 9.40 1.38 14.10
C THR A 15 10.03 0.19 13.38
N ALA A 16 10.31 0.32 12.07
CA ALA A 16 11.00 -0.72 11.30
C ALA A 16 12.41 -0.98 11.85
N CYS A 17 12.89 -2.20 11.67
CA CYS A 17 14.26 -2.57 12.00
C CYS A 17 15.28 -1.69 11.26
N ALA A 18 16.44 -1.48 11.86
CA ALA A 18 17.53 -0.76 11.19
C ALA A 18 17.93 -1.47 9.89
N GLY A 19 17.92 -0.76 8.76
CA GLY A 19 18.24 -1.33 7.45
C GLY A 19 17.13 -2.19 6.84
N CYS A 20 15.89 -2.08 7.30
CA CYS A 20 14.75 -2.84 6.78
C CYS A 20 14.54 -2.60 5.28
N GLY A 21 14.75 -3.64 4.47
CA GLY A 21 14.56 -3.58 3.00
C GLY A 21 13.11 -3.25 2.61
N GLN A 22 12.13 -3.74 3.36
CA GLN A 22 10.72 -3.45 3.12
C GLN A 22 10.40 -1.95 3.31
N ALA A 23 10.95 -1.31 4.35
CA ALA A 23 10.77 0.13 4.58
C ALA A 23 11.42 0.97 3.47
N ILE A 24 12.60 0.54 2.97
CA ILE A 24 13.29 1.18 1.86
C ILE A 24 12.47 1.05 0.58
N ALA A 25 12.00 -0.16 0.27
CA ALA A 25 11.20 -0.42 -0.91
C ALA A 25 9.87 0.37 -0.90
N ALA A 26 9.16 0.38 0.23
CA ALA A 26 7.92 1.14 0.40
C ALA A 26 8.12 2.64 0.17
N ARG A 27 9.22 3.21 0.67
CA ARG A 27 9.58 4.61 0.41
C ARG A 27 9.79 4.87 -1.08
N LEU A 28 10.58 4.03 -1.75
CA LEU A 28 10.84 4.17 -3.19
C LEU A 28 9.55 4.11 -4.01
N VAL A 29 8.65 3.19 -3.66
CA VAL A 29 7.34 3.06 -4.33
C VAL A 29 6.56 4.37 -4.26
N VAL A 30 6.34 4.92 -3.07
CA VAL A 30 5.52 6.14 -2.93
C VAL A 30 6.21 7.38 -3.44
N ASP A 31 7.55 7.46 -3.38
CA ASP A 31 8.30 8.58 -3.94
C ASP A 31 8.21 8.59 -5.48
N VAL A 32 8.13 7.41 -6.13
CA VAL A 32 7.95 7.29 -7.59
C VAL A 32 6.50 7.54 -8.00
N THR A 33 5.52 6.97 -7.28
CA THR A 33 4.10 7.12 -7.64
C THR A 33 3.53 8.49 -7.25
N GLY A 34 4.15 9.15 -6.30
CA GLY A 34 3.82 10.52 -5.91
C GLY A 34 2.56 10.65 -5.06
N LYS A 35 2.19 11.91 -4.80
CA LYS A 35 1.11 12.28 -3.87
C LYS A 35 -0.30 11.86 -4.31
N ASN A 36 -0.49 11.62 -5.60
CA ASN A 36 -1.79 11.18 -6.14
C ASN A 36 -1.90 9.65 -6.10
N THR A 37 -1.56 9.06 -4.99
CA THR A 37 -1.57 7.61 -4.78
C THR A 37 -2.51 7.27 -3.64
N ILE A 38 -3.29 6.19 -3.79
CA ILE A 38 -4.08 5.58 -2.71
C ILE A 38 -3.59 4.15 -2.53
N ILE A 39 -3.32 3.77 -1.29
CA ILE A 39 -2.76 2.46 -0.95
C ILE A 39 -3.75 1.65 -0.14
N ALA A 40 -4.02 0.42 -0.57
CA ALA A 40 -4.63 -0.62 0.24
C ALA A 40 -3.54 -1.61 0.69
N ASN A 41 -3.47 -1.89 1.98
CA ASN A 41 -2.42 -2.71 2.58
C ASN A 41 -2.99 -3.88 3.38
N ASN A 42 -2.40 -5.05 3.26
CA ASN A 42 -2.68 -6.18 4.13
C ASN A 42 -1.99 -6.02 5.50
N THR A 43 -2.47 -6.75 6.49
CA THR A 43 -1.75 -6.91 7.76
C THR A 43 -0.38 -7.53 7.51
N GLY A 44 0.62 -7.11 8.24
CA GLY A 44 1.98 -7.62 8.16
C GLY A 44 2.99 -6.63 8.71
N CYS A 45 4.28 -6.93 8.54
CA CYS A 45 5.34 -6.07 9.08
C CYS A 45 5.19 -4.62 8.64
N LEU A 46 4.88 -4.37 7.36
CA LEU A 46 4.77 -3.02 6.82
C LEU A 46 3.66 -2.22 7.50
N GLU A 47 2.50 -2.82 7.73
CA GLU A 47 1.42 -2.19 8.48
C GLU A 47 1.85 -1.89 9.90
N VAL A 48 2.34 -2.92 10.63
CA VAL A 48 2.67 -2.84 12.05
C VAL A 48 3.70 -1.75 12.35
N PHE A 49 4.78 -1.66 11.56
CA PHE A 49 5.82 -0.66 11.86
C PHE A 49 5.52 0.73 11.33
N SER A 50 4.60 0.89 10.36
CA SER A 50 4.36 2.16 9.68
C SER A 50 3.13 2.93 10.18
N THR A 51 2.24 2.29 10.92
CA THR A 51 0.95 2.87 11.36
C THR A 51 0.67 2.70 12.84
N LYS A 52 1.70 2.78 13.66
CA LYS A 52 1.55 2.71 15.12
C LYS A 52 0.76 3.90 15.64
N TYR A 53 -0.38 3.62 16.25
CA TYR A 53 -1.23 4.68 16.83
C TYR A 53 -0.44 5.56 17.82
N PRO A 54 -0.62 6.90 17.78
CA PRO A 54 -1.54 7.68 16.93
C PRO A 54 -0.89 8.15 15.61
N GLU A 55 0.24 7.63 15.23
CA GLU A 55 1.09 8.11 14.13
C GLU A 55 0.96 7.22 12.89
N SER A 56 1.20 7.81 11.73
CA SER A 56 1.36 7.10 10.46
C SER A 56 2.57 7.65 9.72
N ALA A 57 3.36 6.77 9.12
CA ALA A 57 4.49 7.16 8.27
C ALA A 57 4.05 7.54 6.84
N TRP A 58 2.79 7.35 6.48
CA TRP A 58 2.30 7.54 5.11
C TRP A 58 1.85 8.97 4.86
N GLY A 59 2.46 9.62 3.87
CA GLY A 59 2.07 10.94 3.35
C GLY A 59 1.04 10.88 2.22
N VAL A 60 0.42 9.73 2.00
CA VAL A 60 -0.64 9.48 1.02
C VAL A 60 -1.82 8.78 1.70
N PRO A 61 -3.03 8.84 1.14
CA PRO A 61 -4.15 8.04 1.61
C PRO A 61 -3.79 6.56 1.66
N TRP A 62 -3.94 5.98 2.85
CA TRP A 62 -3.56 4.62 3.14
C TRP A 62 -4.65 3.92 3.94
N ILE A 63 -5.02 2.71 3.54
CA ILE A 63 -6.09 1.93 4.15
C ILE A 63 -5.58 0.55 4.48
N HIS A 64 -5.70 0.17 5.74
CA HIS A 64 -5.59 -1.20 6.21
C HIS A 64 -6.97 -1.72 6.60
N SER A 65 -7.29 -2.92 6.20
CA SER A 65 -8.54 -3.58 6.56
C SER A 65 -8.28 -4.94 7.22
N LEU A 66 -7.99 -5.96 6.43
CA LEU A 66 -7.72 -7.31 6.92
C LEU A 66 -6.47 -7.88 6.26
N PHE A 67 -6.01 -9.03 6.77
CA PHE A 67 -4.78 -9.66 6.31
C PHE A 67 -4.83 -10.12 4.85
N GLU A 68 -6.02 -10.51 4.37
CA GLU A 68 -6.21 -11.14 3.07
C GLU A 68 -6.76 -10.21 1.97
N ASN A 69 -7.19 -8.97 2.29
CA ASN A 69 -8.12 -8.30 1.39
C ASN A 69 -7.64 -7.01 0.73
N ALA A 70 -6.35 -6.69 0.76
CA ALA A 70 -5.85 -5.45 0.12
C ALA A 70 -6.24 -5.37 -1.38
N ALA A 71 -6.14 -6.46 -2.12
CA ALA A 71 -6.52 -6.48 -3.53
C ALA A 71 -8.03 -6.25 -3.74
N ALA A 72 -8.88 -6.77 -2.85
CA ALA A 72 -10.32 -6.52 -2.91
C ALA A 72 -10.66 -5.05 -2.58
N VAL A 73 -10.02 -4.50 -1.54
CA VAL A 73 -10.17 -3.08 -1.17
C VAL A 73 -9.68 -2.17 -2.30
N ALA A 74 -8.52 -2.44 -2.86
CA ALA A 74 -7.98 -1.70 -4.01
C ALA A 74 -8.91 -1.76 -5.23
N SER A 75 -9.51 -2.93 -5.50
CA SER A 75 -10.51 -3.09 -6.57
C SER A 75 -11.74 -2.21 -6.34
N GLY A 76 -12.21 -2.10 -5.10
CA GLY A 76 -13.31 -1.22 -4.73
C GLY A 76 -12.96 0.26 -4.89
N ILE A 77 -11.74 0.65 -4.48
CA ILE A 77 -11.23 2.02 -4.66
C ILE A 77 -11.16 2.36 -6.16
N GLU A 78 -10.58 1.49 -6.97
CA GLU A 78 -10.44 1.71 -8.40
C GLU A 78 -11.80 1.83 -9.10
N ALA A 79 -12.76 0.97 -8.75
CA ALA A 79 -14.13 1.05 -9.26
C ALA A 79 -14.81 2.38 -8.88
N ALA A 80 -14.63 2.84 -7.64
CA ALA A 80 -15.15 4.13 -7.20
C ALA A 80 -14.51 5.31 -7.96
N LEU A 81 -13.19 5.27 -8.18
CA LEU A 81 -12.48 6.31 -8.94
C LEU A 81 -12.93 6.35 -10.41
N LYS A 82 -13.21 5.21 -11.03
CA LYS A 82 -13.81 5.12 -12.37
C LYS A 82 -15.20 5.73 -12.39
N TYR A 83 -16.05 5.39 -11.42
CA TYR A 83 -17.39 5.97 -11.32
C TYR A 83 -17.36 7.50 -11.15
N LEU A 84 -16.39 8.01 -10.39
CA LEU A 84 -16.19 9.45 -10.19
C LEU A 84 -15.51 10.15 -11.38
N GLY A 85 -15.01 9.43 -12.38
CA GLY A 85 -14.33 9.98 -13.55
C GLY A 85 -12.94 10.57 -13.25
N ILE A 86 -12.27 10.11 -12.20
CA ILE A 86 -10.96 10.63 -11.76
C ILE A 86 -9.85 9.56 -11.70
N LYS A 87 -10.12 8.33 -12.16
CA LYS A 87 -9.16 7.23 -12.10
C LYS A 87 -7.82 7.56 -12.77
N ASP A 88 -7.84 8.24 -13.93
CA ASP A 88 -6.63 8.57 -14.69
C ASP A 88 -5.68 9.52 -13.95
N LYS A 89 -6.13 10.16 -12.87
CA LYS A 89 -5.35 11.10 -12.07
C LYS A 89 -4.78 10.47 -10.80
N ILE A 90 -5.18 9.24 -10.48
CA ILE A 90 -4.87 8.61 -9.19
C ILE A 90 -4.34 7.20 -9.42
N THR A 91 -3.15 6.93 -8.89
CA THR A 91 -2.57 5.60 -8.84
C THR A 91 -3.15 4.83 -7.66
N VAL A 92 -3.63 3.63 -7.90
CA VAL A 92 -4.08 2.71 -6.85
C VAL A 92 -3.06 1.60 -6.66
N ILE A 93 -2.66 1.37 -5.42
CA ILE A 93 -1.70 0.32 -5.06
C ILE A 93 -2.38 -0.66 -4.10
N SER A 94 -2.24 -1.95 -4.40
CA SER A 94 -2.47 -3.05 -3.46
C SER A 94 -1.11 -3.58 -3.01
N GLN A 95 -0.83 -3.62 -1.71
CA GLN A 95 0.45 -4.10 -1.21
C GLN A 95 0.30 -5.03 -0.02
N ALA A 96 1.20 -6.03 0.04
CA ALA A 96 1.21 -7.03 1.09
C ALA A 96 2.60 -7.68 1.22
N GLY A 97 2.83 -8.44 2.29
CA GLY A 97 3.90 -9.44 2.34
C GLY A 97 3.57 -10.66 1.48
N ASP A 98 4.49 -11.61 1.42
CA ASP A 98 4.34 -12.85 0.66
C ASP A 98 3.17 -13.72 1.17
N GLY A 99 3.05 -13.92 2.48
CA GLY A 99 1.93 -14.66 3.06
C GLY A 99 0.57 -14.00 2.77
N GLY A 100 0.51 -12.67 2.90
CA GLY A 100 -0.70 -11.89 2.57
C GLY A 100 -1.02 -11.81 1.07
N THR A 101 -0.06 -12.06 0.20
CA THR A 101 -0.22 -12.02 -1.26
C THR A 101 -0.47 -13.41 -1.84
N ALA A 102 0.45 -14.35 -1.57
CA ALA A 102 0.52 -15.64 -2.26
C ALA A 102 -0.25 -16.76 -1.55
N ASP A 103 -0.65 -16.54 -0.29
CA ASP A 103 -1.45 -17.48 0.48
C ASP A 103 -2.83 -16.90 0.80
N ILE A 104 -3.03 -16.29 1.94
CA ILE A 104 -4.36 -15.89 2.42
C ILE A 104 -5.05 -14.85 1.51
N GLY A 105 -4.29 -13.99 0.83
CA GLY A 105 -4.83 -12.97 -0.07
C GLY A 105 -4.94 -13.37 -1.54
N LEU A 106 -4.51 -14.58 -1.91
CA LEU A 106 -4.47 -15.01 -3.31
C LEU A 106 -5.84 -14.95 -4.00
N GLN A 107 -6.90 -15.29 -3.29
CA GLN A 107 -8.29 -15.22 -3.79
C GLN A 107 -8.67 -13.79 -4.23
N ALA A 108 -8.34 -12.78 -3.42
CA ALA A 108 -8.65 -11.39 -3.71
C ALA A 108 -7.80 -10.88 -4.87
N LEU A 109 -6.52 -11.25 -4.90
CA LEU A 109 -5.58 -10.93 -5.97
C LEU A 109 -6.00 -11.55 -7.30
N SER A 110 -6.36 -12.83 -7.31
CA SER A 110 -6.86 -13.53 -8.49
C SER A 110 -8.11 -12.86 -9.06
N GLY A 111 -9.06 -12.49 -8.20
CA GLY A 111 -10.26 -11.78 -8.62
C GLY A 111 -9.98 -10.36 -9.14
N MET A 112 -8.97 -9.67 -8.62
CA MET A 112 -8.51 -8.39 -9.14
C MET A 112 -7.94 -8.53 -10.55
N TRP A 113 -7.11 -9.52 -10.79
CA TRP A 113 -6.52 -9.81 -12.11
C TRP A 113 -7.56 -10.25 -13.12
N GLU A 114 -8.45 -11.17 -12.74
CA GLU A 114 -9.53 -11.65 -13.62
C GLU A 114 -10.40 -10.50 -14.14
N ARG A 115 -10.69 -9.53 -13.30
CA ARG A 115 -11.48 -8.34 -13.68
C ARG A 115 -10.70 -7.27 -14.44
N GLY A 116 -9.39 -7.45 -14.61
CA GLY A 116 -8.55 -6.49 -15.34
C GLY A 116 -8.49 -5.11 -14.69
N HIS A 117 -8.45 -5.05 -13.35
CA HIS A 117 -8.32 -3.79 -12.64
C HIS A 117 -6.97 -3.12 -12.92
N ASP A 118 -6.98 -1.80 -13.16
CA ASP A 118 -5.78 -0.99 -13.34
C ASP A 118 -5.20 -0.58 -11.99
N ILE A 119 -4.49 -1.52 -11.35
CA ILE A 119 -3.94 -1.43 -10.01
C ILE A 119 -2.51 -1.97 -10.02
N ILE A 120 -1.60 -1.28 -9.34
CA ILE A 120 -0.26 -1.80 -9.09
C ILE A 120 -0.32 -2.74 -7.89
N SER A 121 0.04 -4.01 -8.07
CA SER A 121 0.13 -4.99 -6.99
C SER A 121 1.58 -5.23 -6.61
N ILE A 122 1.90 -5.07 -5.32
CA ILE A 122 3.26 -5.21 -4.80
C ILE A 122 3.28 -6.27 -3.71
N CYS A 123 4.15 -7.27 -3.90
CA CYS A 123 4.49 -8.26 -2.89
C CYS A 123 5.87 -7.94 -2.31
N TYR A 124 5.93 -7.68 -1.02
CA TYR A 124 7.19 -7.53 -0.28
C TYR A 124 7.58 -8.90 0.28
N ASP A 125 8.23 -9.69 -0.55
CA ASP A 125 8.64 -11.05 -0.18
C ASP A 125 9.83 -11.01 0.78
N ASN A 126 9.61 -11.48 1.98
CA ASN A 126 10.63 -11.65 3.01
C ASN A 126 10.73 -13.10 3.52
N GLU A 127 10.09 -14.04 2.80
CA GLU A 127 10.05 -15.47 3.12
C GLU A 127 9.50 -15.75 4.54
N ALA A 128 8.66 -14.85 5.06
CA ALA A 128 8.04 -14.98 6.36
C ALA A 128 6.56 -14.59 6.29
N TYR A 129 5.71 -15.36 6.96
CA TYR A 129 4.27 -15.10 6.91
C TYR A 129 3.92 -13.73 7.53
N MET A 130 4.66 -13.36 8.58
CA MET A 130 4.51 -12.10 9.30
C MET A 130 5.84 -11.67 9.91
#